data_ff5249ee0a27a9dbe107055d73d81e39
#
_entry.id   ff5249ee0a27a9dbe107055d73d81e39
#
_cell.length_a   1.000
_cell.length_b   1.000
_cell.length_c   1.000
_cell.angle_alpha   90.00
_cell.angle_beta   90.00
_cell.angle_gamma   90.00
#
_symmetry.space_group_name_H-M   'P 1'
#
loop_
_entity.id
_entity.type
_entity.pdbx_description
1 polymer ?
#
loop_
_entity_poly.entity_id
_entity_poly.type
_entity_poly.pdbx_seq_one_letter_code
_entity_poly.pdbx_strand_id
1 'polypeptide(L)'
;MSGKYMAYVGSYSYTGKAKGITVYDVDVENGTFRERCEMEVDNSSYVIASSDGKTLYSIADEGVVSFRILQNGSLARLNSAPIRGMRGCHLCTDMEDKYVFVSGYHDGKTTVLSLNKDGSVGQIVDEVFNKGYGSVAERNFRSHVTCT
;
A
#
# COMPACT_ATOMS: atom_id res chain seq x y z
N MET A 1 -11.45 -7.62 -28.57
CA MET A 1 -11.00 -6.33 -27.99
C MET A 1 -9.99 -6.67 -26.90
N SER A 2 -8.71 -6.46 -27.15
CA SER A 2 -7.66 -6.63 -26.13
C SER A 2 -7.96 -5.66 -24.98
N GLY A 3 -8.29 -6.18 -23.81
CA GLY A 3 -8.52 -5.40 -22.61
C GLY A 3 -7.21 -4.69 -22.25
N LYS A 4 -7.23 -3.37 -22.14
CA LYS A 4 -6.08 -2.63 -21.59
C LYS A 4 -6.01 -2.91 -20.10
N TYR A 5 -5.01 -3.65 -19.70
CA TYR A 5 -4.67 -3.85 -18.30
C TYR A 5 -3.66 -2.80 -17.85
N MET A 6 -3.75 -2.44 -16.57
CA MET A 6 -2.81 -1.52 -15.92
C MET A 6 -2.13 -2.25 -14.77
N ALA A 7 -0.84 -1.99 -14.59
CA ALA A 7 -0.11 -2.44 -13.39
C ALA A 7 0.38 -1.22 -12.61
N TYR A 8 0.23 -1.27 -11.30
CA TYR A 8 0.75 -0.29 -10.36
C TYR A 8 1.85 -0.95 -9.56
N VAL A 9 3.07 -0.46 -9.70
CA VAL A 9 4.26 -1.05 -9.09
C VAL A 9 4.84 -0.08 -8.07
N GLY A 10 4.78 -0.47 -6.80
CA GLY A 10 5.44 0.26 -5.72
C GLY A 10 6.94 -0.02 -5.67
N SER A 11 7.72 0.97 -5.33
CA SER A 11 9.17 0.85 -5.20
C SER A 11 9.73 1.78 -4.13
N TYR A 12 10.90 1.41 -3.57
CA TYR A 12 11.62 2.25 -2.65
C TYR A 12 12.25 3.45 -3.39
N SER A 13 12.01 4.66 -2.88
CA SER A 13 12.49 5.91 -3.48
C SER A 13 13.74 6.49 -2.82
N TYR A 14 14.22 5.90 -1.71
CA TYR A 14 15.36 6.43 -0.93
C TYR A 14 16.68 6.53 -1.70
N THR A 15 16.84 5.80 -2.81
CA THR A 15 18.03 5.89 -3.67
C THR A 15 17.92 6.98 -4.73
N GLY A 16 16.76 7.63 -4.88
CA GLY A 16 16.46 8.60 -5.94
C GLY A 16 16.30 8.00 -7.35
N LYS A 17 16.39 6.66 -7.49
CA LYS A 17 16.23 5.96 -8.79
C LYS A 17 14.78 5.72 -9.18
N ALA A 18 13.88 5.72 -8.22
CA ALA A 18 12.45 5.54 -8.42
C ALA A 18 11.70 6.60 -7.61
N LYS A 19 10.48 6.96 -8.06
CA LYS A 19 9.65 7.98 -7.40
C LYS A 19 8.64 7.43 -6.40
N GLY A 20 8.48 6.11 -6.36
CA GLY A 20 7.54 5.43 -5.45
C GLY A 20 6.58 4.53 -6.21
N ILE A 21 5.61 5.05 -6.97
CA ILE A 21 4.70 4.22 -7.77
C ILE A 21 4.94 4.48 -9.25
N THR A 22 5.19 3.41 -10.01
CA THR A 22 5.21 3.45 -11.48
C THR A 22 3.95 2.78 -12.03
N VAL A 23 3.30 3.44 -12.97
CA VAL A 23 2.10 2.96 -13.66
C VAL A 23 2.51 2.43 -15.03
N TYR A 24 2.07 1.22 -15.37
CA TYR A 24 2.38 0.56 -16.64
C TYR A 24 1.11 0.22 -17.41
N ASP A 25 1.16 0.39 -18.74
CA ASP A 25 0.29 -0.33 -19.66
C ASP A 25 0.79 -1.77 -19.79
N VAL A 26 -0.10 -2.75 -19.65
CA VAL A 26 0.24 -4.17 -19.71
C VAL A 26 -0.32 -4.80 -20.98
N ASP A 27 0.53 -5.38 -21.78
CA ASP A 27 0.16 -6.24 -22.90
C ASP A 27 0.24 -7.70 -22.43
N VAL A 28 -0.92 -8.28 -22.16
CA VAL A 28 -1.02 -9.66 -21.68
C VAL A 28 -0.77 -10.71 -22.76
N GLU A 29 -0.91 -10.34 -24.04
CA GLU A 29 -0.68 -11.26 -25.15
C GLU A 29 0.82 -11.47 -25.39
N ASN A 30 1.61 -10.39 -25.28
CA ASN A 30 3.05 -10.41 -25.48
C ASN A 30 3.85 -10.47 -24.18
N GLY A 31 3.18 -10.37 -23.01
CA GLY A 31 3.83 -10.36 -21.69
C GLY A 31 4.74 -9.16 -21.47
N THR A 32 4.38 -7.98 -22.01
CA THR A 32 5.21 -6.78 -21.94
C THR A 32 4.58 -5.66 -21.13
N PHE A 33 5.43 -4.85 -20.52
CA PHE A 33 5.07 -3.66 -19.73
C PHE A 33 5.63 -2.42 -20.43
N ARG A 34 4.79 -1.41 -20.59
CA ARG A 34 5.18 -0.10 -21.08
C ARG A 34 4.89 0.95 -20.00
N GLU A 35 5.93 1.62 -19.54
CA GLU A 35 5.79 2.70 -18.56
C GLU A 35 4.90 3.81 -19.12
N ARG A 36 3.97 4.29 -18.29
CA ARG A 36 3.05 5.37 -18.59
C ARG A 36 3.37 6.63 -17.81
N CYS A 37 3.50 6.53 -16.51
CA CYS A 37 3.79 7.65 -15.63
C CYS A 37 4.27 7.15 -14.26
N GLU A 38 4.83 8.07 -13.48
CA GLU A 38 5.24 7.84 -12.10
C GLU A 38 4.49 8.77 -11.15
N MET A 39 4.33 8.32 -9.89
CA MET A 39 3.79 9.09 -8.77
C MET A 39 4.78 9.11 -7.62
N GLU A 40 4.99 10.30 -7.04
CA GLU A 40 5.88 10.47 -5.90
C GLU A 40 5.21 9.95 -4.63
N VAL A 41 5.83 8.94 -4.04
CA VAL A 41 5.49 8.36 -2.73
C VAL A 41 6.78 7.89 -2.06
N ASP A 42 7.02 8.34 -0.85
CA ASP A 42 8.20 7.95 -0.10
C ASP A 42 8.14 6.46 0.24
N ASN A 43 9.02 5.68 -0.42
CA ASN A 43 9.21 4.26 -0.17
C ASN A 43 7.92 3.41 -0.24
N SER A 44 7.19 3.52 -1.35
CA SER A 44 6.01 2.70 -1.65
C SER A 44 6.38 1.22 -1.70
N SER A 45 6.35 0.53 -0.56
CA SER A 45 6.77 -0.86 -0.44
C SER A 45 5.65 -1.87 -0.75
N TYR A 46 4.40 -1.44 -0.71
CA TYR A 46 3.23 -2.26 -1.01
C TYR A 46 2.08 -1.39 -1.51
N VAL A 47 1.35 -1.87 -2.50
CA VAL A 47 0.17 -1.19 -3.07
C VAL A 47 -0.98 -2.19 -3.24
N ILE A 48 -2.23 -1.72 -3.03
CA ILE A 48 -3.45 -2.49 -3.29
C ILE A 48 -4.49 -1.58 -3.94
N ALA A 49 -5.36 -2.15 -4.78
CA ALA A 49 -6.55 -1.47 -5.26
C ALA A 49 -7.75 -1.79 -4.37
N SER A 50 -8.70 -0.84 -4.26
CA SER A 50 -10.03 -1.09 -3.69
C SER A 50 -10.78 -2.16 -4.50
N SER A 51 -11.77 -2.80 -3.88
CA SER A 51 -12.57 -3.86 -4.52
C SER A 51 -13.29 -3.37 -5.78
N ASP A 52 -13.69 -2.10 -5.82
CA ASP A 52 -14.34 -1.46 -6.98
C ASP A 52 -13.33 -0.93 -8.03
N GLY A 53 -12.03 -1.06 -7.79
CA GLY A 53 -10.96 -0.63 -8.70
C GLY A 53 -10.84 0.88 -8.90
N LYS A 54 -11.44 1.71 -8.02
CA LYS A 54 -11.43 3.17 -8.18
C LYS A 54 -10.37 3.88 -7.33
N THR A 55 -9.84 3.20 -6.32
CA THR A 55 -8.85 3.75 -5.40
C THR A 55 -7.64 2.83 -5.32
N LEU A 56 -6.45 3.41 -5.25
CA LEU A 56 -5.20 2.71 -4.95
C LEU A 56 -4.70 3.20 -3.59
N TYR A 57 -4.31 2.27 -2.73
CA TYR A 57 -3.67 2.53 -1.46
C TYR A 57 -2.21 2.10 -1.52
N SER A 58 -1.34 2.91 -0.97
CA SER A 58 0.10 2.65 -0.90
C SER A 58 0.62 2.83 0.51
N ILE A 59 1.51 1.95 0.92
CA ILE A 59 2.39 2.24 2.06
C ILE A 59 3.29 3.42 1.69
N ALA A 60 3.54 4.27 2.67
CA ALA A 60 4.56 5.31 2.65
C ALA A 60 5.34 5.29 3.97
N ASP A 61 6.42 6.08 4.09
CA ASP A 61 7.25 6.08 5.30
C ASP A 61 6.46 6.38 6.58
N GLU A 62 5.52 7.32 6.53
CA GLU A 62 4.75 7.74 7.70
C GLU A 62 3.39 7.02 7.86
N GLY A 63 2.95 6.27 6.84
CA GLY A 63 1.66 5.61 6.92
C GLY A 63 1.10 5.14 5.59
N VAL A 64 -0.13 5.52 5.27
CA VAL A 64 -0.86 5.12 4.06
C VAL A 64 -1.21 6.33 3.23
N VAL A 65 -0.98 6.26 1.92
CA VAL A 65 -1.41 7.25 0.93
C VAL A 65 -2.50 6.64 0.07
N SER A 66 -3.56 7.39 -0.21
CA SER A 66 -4.62 7.00 -1.14
C SER A 66 -4.61 7.83 -2.42
N PHE A 67 -4.96 7.18 -3.52
CA PHE A 67 -5.04 7.77 -4.85
C PHE A 67 -6.34 7.36 -5.52
N ARG A 68 -6.98 8.29 -6.20
CA ARG A 68 -8.05 7.97 -7.16
C ARG A 68 -7.43 7.43 -8.45
N ILE A 69 -7.91 6.28 -8.92
CA ILE A 69 -7.57 5.74 -10.23
C ILE A 69 -8.47 6.44 -11.26
N LEU A 70 -7.85 7.17 -12.18
CA LEU A 70 -8.54 7.91 -13.23
C LEU A 70 -8.92 6.98 -14.41
N GLN A 71 -9.84 7.40 -15.27
CA GLN A 71 -10.28 6.60 -16.42
C GLN A 71 -9.15 6.19 -17.36
N ASN A 72 -8.11 7.01 -17.47
CA ASN A 72 -6.92 6.71 -18.24
C ASN A 72 -5.89 5.84 -17.49
N GLY A 73 -6.20 5.41 -16.26
CA GLY A 73 -5.33 4.62 -15.39
C GLY A 73 -4.28 5.42 -14.62
N SER A 74 -4.15 6.72 -14.84
CA SER A 74 -3.28 7.58 -14.03
C SER A 74 -3.83 7.73 -12.62
N LEU A 75 -2.99 8.18 -11.69
CA LEU A 75 -3.33 8.37 -10.29
C LEU A 75 -3.49 9.84 -9.93
N ALA A 76 -4.51 10.18 -9.15
CA ALA A 76 -4.66 11.48 -8.52
C ALA A 76 -4.65 11.31 -6.99
N ARG A 77 -3.70 11.92 -6.30
CA ARG A 77 -3.57 11.82 -4.84
C ARG A 77 -4.83 12.37 -4.15
N LEU A 78 -5.40 11.61 -3.23
CA LEU A 78 -6.51 12.02 -2.37
C LEU A 78 -5.97 12.57 -1.06
N ASN A 79 -5.33 11.72 -0.25
CA ASN A 79 -4.74 12.13 1.02
C ASN A 79 -3.68 11.13 1.52
N SER A 80 -3.16 11.39 2.71
CA SER A 80 -2.35 10.46 3.48
C SER A 80 -2.78 10.47 4.95
N ALA A 81 -2.60 9.34 5.64
CA ALA A 81 -2.86 9.20 7.07
C ALA A 81 -1.71 8.46 7.76
N PRO A 82 -1.22 8.95 8.93
CA PRO A 82 -0.14 8.32 9.66
C PRO A 82 -0.63 7.07 10.39
N ILE A 83 0.28 6.10 10.60
CA ILE A 83 0.00 4.86 11.35
C ILE A 83 0.62 4.84 12.76
N ARG A 84 1.22 5.95 13.19
CA ARG A 84 1.83 6.08 14.53
C ARG A 84 2.77 4.93 14.90
N GLY A 85 3.75 4.66 14.06
CA GLY A 85 4.70 3.56 14.25
C GLY A 85 5.71 3.49 13.14
N MET A 86 6.33 2.34 13.00
CA MET A 86 7.26 2.09 11.92
C MET A 86 6.51 1.82 10.62
N ARG A 87 7.16 2.06 9.47
CA ARG A 87 6.59 1.83 8.15
C ARG A 87 5.98 0.43 8.04
N GLY A 88 4.79 0.33 7.46
CA GLY A 88 4.13 -0.92 7.15
C GLY A 88 4.88 -1.74 6.10
N CYS A 89 4.53 -3.01 6.00
CA CYS A 89 5.07 -3.93 4.99
C CYS A 89 4.00 -4.61 4.14
N HIS A 90 2.74 -4.57 4.57
CA HIS A 90 1.61 -5.15 3.85
C HIS A 90 0.35 -4.33 4.09
N LEU A 91 -0.53 -4.27 3.09
CA LEU A 91 -1.87 -3.68 3.16
C LEU A 91 -2.92 -4.69 2.70
N CYS A 92 -4.09 -4.64 3.31
CA CYS A 92 -5.32 -5.18 2.74
C CYS A 92 -6.51 -4.30 3.13
N THR A 93 -7.62 -4.39 2.38
CA THR A 93 -8.91 -3.81 2.76
C THR A 93 -9.88 -4.91 3.17
N ASP A 94 -10.90 -4.55 3.93
CA ASP A 94 -12.05 -5.44 4.11
C ASP A 94 -12.89 -5.52 2.82
N MET A 95 -13.79 -6.49 2.74
CA MET A 95 -14.59 -6.76 1.53
C MET A 95 -15.52 -5.60 1.11
N GLU A 96 -15.81 -4.69 2.02
CA GLU A 96 -16.70 -3.55 1.78
C GLU A 96 -15.92 -2.23 1.60
N ASP A 97 -14.58 -2.28 1.59
CA ASP A 97 -13.68 -1.12 1.53
C ASP A 97 -14.01 -0.05 2.57
N LYS A 98 -14.35 -0.48 3.80
CA LYS A 98 -14.60 0.40 4.95
C LYS A 98 -13.35 0.64 5.79
N TYR A 99 -12.42 -0.29 5.75
CA TYR A 99 -11.19 -0.28 6.53
C TYR A 99 -10.00 -0.71 5.70
N VAL A 100 -8.83 -0.14 6.00
CA VAL A 100 -7.53 -0.63 5.54
C VAL A 100 -6.71 -1.10 6.73
N PHE A 101 -6.14 -2.29 6.60
CA PHE A 101 -5.28 -2.93 7.58
C PHE A 101 -3.84 -2.79 7.15
N VAL A 102 -2.97 -2.39 8.06
CA VAL A 102 -1.54 -2.20 7.82
C VAL A 102 -0.74 -3.11 8.74
N SER A 103 0.00 -4.05 8.16
CA SER A 103 0.91 -4.91 8.91
C SER A 103 2.25 -4.22 9.11
N GLY A 104 2.73 -4.15 10.35
CA GLY A 104 4.03 -3.59 10.73
C GLY A 104 5.01 -4.68 11.12
N TYR A 105 6.01 -4.92 10.25
CA TYR A 105 7.04 -5.93 10.53
C TYR A 105 7.92 -5.55 11.71
N HIS A 106 8.35 -4.30 11.74
CA HIS A 106 9.38 -3.87 12.70
C HIS A 106 8.86 -3.64 14.13
N ASP A 107 7.59 -3.32 14.29
CA ASP A 107 6.95 -3.03 15.58
C ASP A 107 5.94 -4.09 16.03
N GLY A 108 5.71 -5.13 15.20
CA GLY A 108 4.81 -6.22 15.51
C GLY A 108 3.35 -5.80 15.64
N LYS A 109 2.99 -4.70 14.97
CA LYS A 109 1.68 -4.06 15.10
C LYS A 109 0.85 -4.25 13.83
N THR A 110 -0.47 -4.43 14.01
CA THR A 110 -1.46 -4.22 12.96
C THR A 110 -2.24 -2.96 13.27
N THR A 111 -2.25 -2.01 12.34
CA THR A 111 -3.03 -0.76 12.46
C THR A 111 -4.23 -0.83 11.53
N VAL A 112 -5.41 -0.46 12.03
CA VAL A 112 -6.66 -0.39 11.25
C VAL A 112 -7.05 1.07 11.09
N LEU A 113 -7.21 1.53 9.85
CA LEU A 113 -7.70 2.88 9.56
C LEU A 113 -9.06 2.77 8.85
N SER A 114 -9.96 3.69 9.15
CA SER A 114 -11.21 3.81 8.42
C SER A 114 -10.95 4.31 6.99
N LEU A 115 -11.84 3.95 6.06
CA LEU A 115 -11.87 4.50 4.71
C LEU A 115 -13.13 5.35 4.55
N ASN A 116 -12.99 6.51 3.92
CA ASN A 116 -14.09 7.40 3.61
C ASN A 116 -14.76 6.99 2.29
N LYS A 117 -16.01 7.41 2.08
CA LYS A 117 -16.79 7.10 0.86
C LYS A 117 -16.15 7.57 -0.45
N ASP A 118 -15.26 8.56 -0.38
CA ASP A 118 -14.52 9.05 -1.55
C ASP A 118 -13.22 8.27 -1.81
N GLY A 119 -12.92 7.25 -0.98
CA GLY A 119 -11.70 6.43 -1.03
C GLY A 119 -10.51 7.02 -0.27
N SER A 120 -10.65 8.19 0.35
CA SER A 120 -9.57 8.74 1.18
C SER A 120 -9.41 7.95 2.49
N VAL A 121 -8.19 7.90 3.01
CA VAL A 121 -7.88 7.23 4.29
C VAL A 121 -8.32 8.13 5.44
N GLY A 122 -9.09 7.57 6.37
CA GLY A 122 -9.56 8.24 7.57
C GLY A 122 -8.58 8.09 8.74
N GLN A 123 -9.15 8.03 9.93
CA GLN A 123 -8.39 7.94 11.18
C GLN A 123 -8.11 6.49 11.58
N ILE A 124 -7.12 6.30 12.46
CA ILE A 124 -6.90 5.02 13.14
C ILE A 124 -8.12 4.72 14.02
N VAL A 125 -8.71 3.54 13.81
CA VAL A 125 -9.87 3.05 14.58
C VAL A 125 -9.50 1.92 15.51
N ASP A 126 -8.40 1.18 15.22
CA ASP A 126 -7.90 0.13 16.10
C ASP A 126 -6.40 -0.12 15.87
N GLU A 127 -5.74 -0.66 16.88
CA GLU A 127 -4.33 -1.05 16.84
C GLU A 127 -4.13 -2.35 17.67
N VAL A 128 -3.60 -3.37 17.03
CA VAL A 128 -3.30 -4.65 17.68
C VAL A 128 -1.78 -4.83 17.77
N PHE A 129 -1.28 -4.96 18.99
CA PHE A 129 0.13 -5.22 19.27
C PHE A 129 0.32 -6.71 19.55
N ASN A 130 1.04 -7.40 18.66
CA ASN A 130 1.36 -8.79 18.84
C ASN A 130 2.56 -8.93 19.78
N LYS A 131 2.42 -9.81 20.78
CA LYS A 131 3.46 -10.09 21.78
C LYS A 131 3.92 -11.53 21.65
N GLY A 132 5.19 -11.77 21.79
CA GLY A 132 5.79 -13.09 21.74
C GLY A 132 7.26 -13.03 21.40
N TYR A 133 7.96 -14.13 21.70
CA TYR A 133 9.37 -14.33 21.40
C TYR A 133 9.51 -15.64 20.67
N GLY A 134 10.36 -15.66 19.64
CA GLY A 134 10.80 -16.89 19.01
C GLY A 134 12.02 -17.49 19.71
N SER A 135 12.46 -18.67 19.26
CA SER A 135 13.71 -19.27 19.72
C SER A 135 14.90 -18.40 19.35
N VAL A 136 15.96 -18.52 20.11
CA VAL A 136 17.20 -17.74 20.14
C VAL A 136 17.78 -17.41 18.76
N ALA A 137 17.23 -16.42 18.10
CA ALA A 137 17.86 -15.81 16.94
C ALA A 137 17.76 -14.28 17.06
N GLU A 138 18.76 -13.57 16.59
CA GLU A 138 18.84 -12.10 16.67
C GLU A 138 17.61 -11.36 16.14
N ARG A 139 16.81 -12.02 15.28
CA ARG A 139 15.59 -11.47 14.71
C ARG A 139 14.30 -11.85 15.43
N ASN A 140 14.36 -12.74 16.43
CA ASN A 140 13.18 -13.27 17.12
C ASN A 140 12.96 -12.72 18.54
N PHE A 141 13.55 -11.57 18.84
CA PHE A 141 13.42 -10.90 20.15
C PHE A 141 12.09 -10.10 20.28
N ARG A 142 11.29 -10.03 19.23
CA ARG A 142 9.94 -9.42 19.20
C ARG A 142 9.07 -10.06 18.12
N SER A 143 7.77 -9.84 18.19
CA SER A 143 6.84 -10.23 17.15
C SER A 143 7.01 -9.42 15.87
N HIS A 144 6.76 -10.04 14.74
CA HIS A 144 6.76 -9.40 13.42
C HIS A 144 5.45 -9.77 12.71
N VAL A 145 4.72 -8.76 12.22
CA VAL A 145 3.53 -8.98 11.39
C VAL A 145 3.91 -8.78 9.93
N THR A 146 3.78 -9.82 9.13
CA THR A 146 4.16 -9.79 7.72
C THR A 146 2.98 -9.63 6.78
N CYS A 147 1.80 -10.06 7.23
CA CYS A 147 0.56 -10.04 6.44
C CYS A 147 -0.66 -10.04 7.37
N THR A 148 -1.71 -9.37 7.00
CA THR A 148 -3.05 -9.39 7.60
C THR A 148 -4.09 -9.70 6.55
#